data_d16dce29ba530b669a2c34daf9cecbab
#
_entry.id   d16dce29ba530b669a2c34daf9cecbab
#
_cell.length_a   1.000
_cell.length_b   1.000
_cell.length_c   1.000
_cell.angle_alpha   90.00
_cell.angle_beta   90.00
_cell.angle_gamma   90.00
#
_symmetry.space_group_name_H-M   'P 1'
#
loop_
_entity.id
_entity.type
_entity.pdbx_description
1 polymer ?
#
loop_
_entity_poly.entity_id
_entity_poly.type
_entity_poly.pdbx_seq_one_letter_code
_entity_poly.pdbx_strand_id
1 'polypeptide(L)'
;YNQLTLKCRGGYSVQFRAYDDGAAYRFISEQNKPFIVLNETADFNFDKDYQAFVPYINDNRNGERYCFSFESYYDEAPLSKMYTDSLSITPLMVCLDGGKKAVIMEAGLENYPGMFLTVNPQTRQGVQAAFAPYPLEEIIGGHNRLNLIPTKRADYIARCAKQELPWRVVLVTEKDTQLADNDMAQRLAPACRIKDISWIKPGKVAWDWWNTCNLTGVDFKAGMNTCLLYTSDAAD
;
A
#
# COMPACT_ATOMS: atom_id res chain seq x y z
N TYR A 1 -18.28 -14.36 -2.55
CA TYR A 1 -18.56 -13.11 -1.84
C TYR A 1 -19.99 -12.65 -2.04
N ASN A 2 -20.52 -11.90 -1.08
CA ASN A 2 -21.76 -11.15 -1.20
C ASN A 2 -21.43 -9.70 -1.54
N GLN A 3 -22.27 -9.07 -2.38
CA GLN A 3 -22.05 -7.67 -2.79
C GLN A 3 -23.33 -6.85 -2.58
N LEU A 4 -23.16 -5.66 -2.04
CA LEU A 4 -24.19 -4.63 -1.92
C LEU A 4 -23.69 -3.34 -2.60
N THR A 5 -24.54 -2.72 -3.40
CA THR A 5 -24.25 -1.42 -3.98
C THR A 5 -25.34 -0.43 -3.58
N LEU A 6 -24.97 0.62 -2.88
CA LEU A 6 -25.85 1.69 -2.46
C LEU A 6 -25.68 2.88 -3.42
N LYS A 7 -26.72 3.20 -4.16
CA LYS A 7 -26.75 4.41 -5.00
C LYS A 7 -27.05 5.62 -4.15
N CYS A 8 -26.20 6.62 -4.24
CA CYS A 8 -26.30 7.85 -3.48
C CYS A 8 -26.75 9.02 -4.37
N ARG A 9 -27.33 10.06 -3.74
CA ARG A 9 -27.59 11.31 -4.44
C ARG A 9 -26.26 11.99 -4.77
N GLY A 10 -26.13 12.59 -5.96
CA GLY A 10 -24.90 13.28 -6.35
C GLY A 10 -24.03 12.51 -7.37
N GLY A 11 -24.55 11.40 -7.95
CA GLY A 11 -23.88 10.70 -9.04
C GLY A 11 -22.72 9.84 -8.58
N TYR A 12 -22.87 9.21 -7.41
CA TYR A 12 -21.91 8.21 -6.91
C TYR A 12 -22.63 7.06 -6.22
N SER A 13 -21.92 5.96 -6.06
CA SER A 13 -22.37 4.78 -5.34
C SER A 13 -21.30 4.32 -4.36
N VAL A 14 -21.71 3.63 -3.29
CA VAL A 14 -20.82 2.91 -2.40
C VAL A 14 -21.05 1.43 -2.60
N GLN A 15 -20.01 0.68 -2.91
CA GLN A 15 -20.06 -0.76 -3.13
C GLN A 15 -19.32 -1.47 -2.01
N PHE A 16 -20.00 -2.45 -1.41
CA PHE A 16 -19.47 -3.32 -0.37
C PHE A 16 -19.34 -4.74 -0.91
N ARG A 17 -18.28 -5.43 -0.51
CA ARG A 17 -18.10 -6.88 -0.68
C ARG A 17 -17.76 -7.50 0.65
N ALA A 18 -18.43 -8.61 0.96
CA ALA A 18 -18.13 -9.44 2.12
C ALA A 18 -17.66 -10.82 1.63
N TYR A 19 -16.56 -11.26 2.16
CA TYR A 19 -15.91 -12.54 1.94
C TYR A 19 -15.84 -13.32 3.25
N ASP A 20 -15.55 -14.61 3.21
CA ASP A 20 -15.36 -15.42 4.41
C ASP A 20 -14.14 -14.98 5.24
N ASP A 21 -13.18 -14.33 4.59
CA ASP A 21 -11.92 -13.86 5.14
C ASP A 21 -11.81 -12.34 5.23
N GLY A 22 -12.90 -11.57 5.10
CA GLY A 22 -12.89 -10.13 5.25
C GLY A 22 -13.96 -9.37 4.50
N ALA A 23 -13.83 -8.06 4.52
CA ALA A 23 -14.74 -7.16 3.85
C ALA A 23 -14.00 -6.00 3.16
N ALA A 24 -14.62 -5.47 2.12
CA ALA A 24 -14.10 -4.32 1.41
C ALA A 24 -15.22 -3.38 0.99
N TYR A 25 -14.90 -2.09 0.90
CA TYR A 25 -15.78 -1.12 0.26
C TYR A 25 -15.01 -0.18 -0.66
N ARG A 26 -15.72 0.38 -1.62
CA ARG A 26 -15.20 1.44 -2.48
C ARG A 26 -16.28 2.43 -2.88
N PHE A 27 -15.85 3.60 -3.31
CA PHE A 27 -16.71 4.55 -4.00
C PHE A 27 -16.65 4.30 -5.51
N ILE A 28 -17.79 4.54 -6.18
CA ILE A 28 -17.89 4.50 -7.64
C ILE A 28 -18.50 5.81 -8.07
N SER A 29 -17.79 6.57 -8.91
CA SER A 29 -18.33 7.78 -9.50
C SER A 29 -19.00 7.48 -10.82
N GLU A 30 -20.23 7.95 -10.98
CA GLU A 30 -20.99 7.89 -12.23
C GLU A 30 -20.99 9.25 -12.98
N GLN A 31 -20.24 10.24 -12.47
CA GLN A 31 -20.16 11.56 -13.07
C GLN A 31 -19.40 11.52 -14.40
N ASN A 32 -20.03 12.04 -15.45
CA ASN A 32 -19.42 12.09 -16.80
C ASN A 32 -18.40 13.22 -16.96
N LYS A 33 -18.42 14.22 -16.07
CA LYS A 33 -17.49 15.34 -16.09
C LYS A 33 -16.35 15.09 -15.11
N PRO A 34 -15.12 15.54 -15.42
CA PRO A 34 -14.03 15.52 -14.44
C PRO A 34 -14.40 16.29 -13.17
N PHE A 35 -13.94 15.78 -12.04
CA PHE A 35 -14.14 16.38 -10.72
C PHE A 35 -12.87 16.20 -9.87
N ILE A 36 -12.77 16.97 -8.81
CA ILE A 36 -11.73 16.82 -7.80
C ILE A 36 -12.29 16.15 -6.55
N VAL A 37 -11.47 15.35 -5.92
CA VAL A 37 -11.70 14.78 -4.59
C VAL A 37 -10.89 15.60 -3.60
N LEU A 38 -11.58 16.37 -2.75
CA LEU A 38 -10.91 17.21 -1.77
C LEU A 38 -10.22 16.37 -0.70
N ASN A 39 -10.92 15.36 -0.19
CA ASN A 39 -10.40 14.39 0.78
C ASN A 39 -11.28 13.14 0.80
N GLU A 40 -10.79 12.07 1.39
CA GLU A 40 -11.53 10.86 1.71
C GLU A 40 -11.38 10.55 3.19
N THR A 41 -12.48 10.22 3.85
CA THR A 41 -12.47 9.73 5.23
C THR A 41 -12.65 8.23 5.22
N ALA A 42 -11.72 7.51 5.81
CA ALA A 42 -11.80 6.08 6.06
C ALA A 42 -11.25 5.80 7.46
N ASP A 43 -12.15 5.45 8.38
CA ASP A 43 -11.83 5.19 9.78
C ASP A 43 -12.00 3.69 10.06
N PHE A 44 -11.00 3.13 10.71
CA PHE A 44 -10.98 1.72 11.13
C PHE A 44 -10.85 1.69 12.66
N ASN A 45 -11.98 1.59 13.33
CA ASN A 45 -12.06 1.61 14.78
C ASN A 45 -12.32 0.21 15.33
N PHE A 46 -11.74 -0.05 16.50
CA PHE A 46 -11.87 -1.31 17.23
C PHE A 46 -12.56 -1.08 18.56
N ASP A 47 -13.11 -2.16 19.12
CA ASP A 47 -13.82 -2.13 20.40
C ASP A 47 -12.90 -2.08 21.62
N LYS A 48 -11.59 -2.35 21.41
CA LYS A 48 -10.56 -2.33 22.44
C LYS A 48 -9.25 -1.73 21.92
N ASP A 49 -8.35 -1.45 22.85
CA ASP A 49 -6.97 -1.03 22.55
C ASP A 49 -6.09 -2.26 22.25
N TYR A 50 -6.17 -2.74 21.04
CA TYR A 50 -5.41 -3.89 20.57
C TYR A 50 -3.97 -3.56 20.23
N GLN A 51 -3.09 -4.56 20.31
CA GLN A 51 -1.75 -4.49 19.76
C GLN A 51 -1.80 -4.42 18.23
N ALA A 52 -0.93 -3.61 17.64
CA ALA A 52 -0.80 -3.47 16.21
C ALA A 52 0.67 -3.57 15.79
N PHE A 53 0.89 -4.11 14.60
CA PHE A 53 2.17 -4.05 13.90
C PHE A 53 2.10 -2.90 12.90
N VAL A 54 2.86 -1.84 13.18
CA VAL A 54 2.73 -0.55 12.50
C VAL A 54 3.96 -0.27 11.63
N PRO A 55 3.79 -0.22 10.30
CA PRO A 55 4.87 0.11 9.36
C PRO A 55 5.03 1.62 9.22
N TYR A 56 5.66 2.29 10.19
CA TYR A 56 5.86 3.72 10.16
C TYR A 56 6.81 4.17 9.06
N ILE A 57 6.45 5.27 8.41
CA ILE A 57 7.37 6.02 7.56
C ILE A 57 8.08 7.05 8.43
N ASN A 58 9.30 6.74 8.81
CA ASN A 58 10.09 7.55 9.72
C ASN A 58 11.15 8.39 8.99
N ASP A 59 11.21 8.28 7.67
CA ASP A 59 12.20 8.96 6.86
C ASP A 59 11.56 10.12 6.09
N ASN A 60 11.96 11.32 6.40
CA ASN A 60 11.52 12.54 5.73
C ASN A 60 12.66 13.22 4.93
N ARG A 61 13.59 12.40 4.40
CA ARG A 61 14.60 12.90 3.46
C ARG A 61 13.92 13.79 2.43
N ASN A 62 14.42 14.82 1.97
CA ASN A 62 13.82 15.80 1.06
C ASN A 62 12.66 16.66 1.65
N GLY A 63 12.35 16.55 2.94
CA GLY A 63 11.31 17.35 3.59
C GLY A 63 9.88 17.05 3.15
N GLU A 64 9.64 15.92 2.48
CA GLU A 64 8.34 15.54 1.95
C GLU A 64 7.77 14.35 2.73
N ARG A 65 6.65 14.57 3.41
CA ARG A 65 6.03 13.60 4.31
C ARG A 65 5.52 12.33 3.63
N TYR A 66 5.23 12.37 2.32
CA TYR A 66 4.57 11.30 1.58
C TYR A 66 5.46 10.63 0.53
N CYS A 67 6.77 10.88 0.54
CA CYS A 67 7.66 10.48 -0.54
C CYS A 67 8.52 9.26 -0.28
N PHE A 68 8.27 8.47 0.76
CA PHE A 68 9.19 7.41 1.15
C PHE A 68 8.60 6.01 1.04
N SER A 69 9.46 5.09 0.57
CA SER A 69 9.26 3.66 0.72
C SER A 69 9.46 3.25 2.18
N PHE A 70 8.82 2.16 2.55
CA PHE A 70 9.05 1.51 3.84
C PHE A 70 10.22 0.53 3.72
N GLU A 71 11.31 0.82 4.41
CA GLU A 71 12.51 -0.02 4.49
C GLU A 71 12.99 -0.12 5.95
N SER A 72 12.10 -0.49 6.85
CA SER A 72 12.33 -0.50 8.29
C SER A 72 11.67 -1.71 8.93
N TYR A 73 11.83 -1.85 10.24
CA TYR A 73 11.09 -2.81 11.03
C TYR A 73 9.68 -2.29 11.33
N TYR A 74 8.76 -3.22 11.57
CA TYR A 74 7.45 -2.87 12.13
C TYR A 74 7.59 -2.56 13.60
N ASP A 75 6.95 -1.49 14.05
CA ASP A 75 6.80 -1.21 15.49
C ASP A 75 5.59 -1.98 16.03
N GLU A 76 5.77 -2.62 17.18
CA GLU A 76 4.69 -3.29 17.88
C GLU A 76 4.23 -2.41 19.05
N ALA A 77 2.99 -1.95 19.00
CA ALA A 77 2.43 -1.06 20.02
C ALA A 77 0.90 -1.19 20.12
N PRO A 78 0.31 -0.92 21.30
CA PRO A 78 -1.14 -0.69 21.38
C PRO A 78 -1.56 0.46 20.48
N LEU A 79 -2.76 0.37 19.87
CA LEU A 79 -3.30 1.43 19.02
C LEU A 79 -3.26 2.81 19.68
N SER A 80 -3.59 2.87 20.99
CA SER A 80 -3.55 4.12 21.78
C SER A 80 -2.16 4.75 21.91
N LYS A 81 -1.11 3.96 21.69
CA LYS A 81 0.30 4.38 21.79
C LYS A 81 0.95 4.68 20.43
N MET A 82 0.21 4.53 19.34
CA MET A 82 0.71 4.95 18.04
C MET A 82 1.14 6.41 18.04
N TYR A 83 2.22 6.70 17.33
CA TYR A 83 2.73 8.08 17.18
C TYR A 83 1.73 8.95 16.43
N THR A 84 1.36 10.09 17.03
CA THR A 84 0.33 10.98 16.49
C THR A 84 0.77 11.74 15.25
N ASP A 85 2.08 11.99 15.12
CA ASP A 85 2.64 12.79 14.04
C ASP A 85 3.26 11.96 12.92
N SER A 86 3.15 10.62 13.03
CA SER A 86 3.73 9.70 12.06
C SER A 86 2.66 9.13 11.15
N LEU A 87 3.07 8.84 9.91
CA LEU A 87 2.29 8.06 8.96
C LEU A 87 2.78 6.61 8.97
N SER A 88 1.85 5.68 8.79
CA SER A 88 2.16 4.31 8.44
C SER A 88 1.60 3.99 7.06
N ILE A 89 2.23 3.04 6.36
CA ILE A 89 1.72 2.51 5.11
C ILE A 89 0.74 1.36 5.35
N THR A 90 0.10 0.89 4.32
CA THR A 90 -0.62 -0.38 4.29
C THR A 90 0.30 -1.51 3.77
N PRO A 91 0.13 -2.76 4.23
CA PRO A 91 -0.84 -3.22 5.21
C PRO A 91 -0.44 -2.93 6.67
N LEU A 92 -1.43 -2.59 7.50
CA LEU A 92 -1.28 -2.48 8.95
C LEU A 92 -2.06 -3.62 9.62
N MET A 93 -1.43 -4.34 10.52
CA MET A 93 -2.05 -5.50 11.18
C MET A 93 -2.38 -5.21 12.64
N VAL A 94 -3.57 -5.60 13.07
CA VAL A 94 -4.07 -5.50 14.45
C VAL A 94 -4.32 -6.90 15.00
N CYS A 95 -3.79 -7.19 16.17
CA CYS A 95 -3.93 -8.46 16.86
C CYS A 95 -5.20 -8.48 17.71
N LEU A 96 -6.20 -9.21 17.28
CA LEU A 96 -7.48 -9.35 17.95
C LEU A 96 -7.45 -10.47 19.02
N ASP A 97 -8.50 -10.53 19.84
CA ASP A 97 -8.67 -11.60 20.82
C ASP A 97 -8.70 -13.00 20.16
N GLY A 98 -8.23 -13.99 20.90
CA GLY A 98 -8.21 -15.38 20.44
C GLY A 98 -7.20 -15.70 19.34
N GLY A 99 -6.18 -14.86 19.16
CA GLY A 99 -5.13 -15.05 18.15
C GLY A 99 -5.51 -14.59 16.75
N LYS A 100 -6.71 -14.08 16.56
CA LYS A 100 -7.18 -13.54 15.28
C LYS A 100 -6.41 -12.29 14.88
N LYS A 101 -6.38 -12.00 13.58
CA LYS A 101 -5.76 -10.78 13.03
C LYS A 101 -6.74 -10.02 12.17
N ALA A 102 -6.71 -8.71 12.26
CA ALA A 102 -7.32 -7.82 11.27
C ALA A 102 -6.20 -7.10 10.52
N VAL A 103 -6.27 -7.09 9.19
CA VAL A 103 -5.28 -6.38 8.36
C VAL A 103 -5.99 -5.33 7.54
N ILE A 104 -5.56 -4.09 7.71
CA ILE A 104 -6.07 -2.95 6.96
C ILE A 104 -5.19 -2.76 5.74
N MET A 105 -5.81 -2.77 4.56
CA MET A 105 -5.11 -2.66 3.29
C MET A 105 -5.99 -2.00 2.22
N GLU A 106 -5.46 -1.85 1.03
CA GLU A 106 -6.19 -1.34 -0.13
C GLU A 106 -5.94 -2.20 -1.36
N ALA A 107 -6.80 -2.11 -2.36
CA ALA A 107 -6.65 -2.81 -3.63
C ALA A 107 -7.21 -1.99 -4.79
N GLY A 108 -6.72 -2.29 -6.02
CA GLY A 108 -7.17 -1.59 -7.22
C GLY A 108 -6.74 -0.12 -7.26
N LEU A 109 -5.53 0.19 -6.81
CA LEU A 109 -5.00 1.54 -6.75
C LEU A 109 -4.62 2.03 -8.15
N GLU A 110 -5.55 2.69 -8.82
CA GLU A 110 -5.34 3.31 -10.13
C GLU A 110 -5.79 4.78 -10.11
N ASN A 111 -4.91 5.68 -10.55
CA ASN A 111 -5.18 7.13 -10.67
C ASN A 111 -5.74 7.79 -9.39
N TYR A 112 -5.27 7.31 -8.25
CA TYR A 112 -5.68 7.79 -6.92
C TYR A 112 -4.50 7.68 -5.95
N PRO A 113 -4.37 8.55 -4.94
CA PRO A 113 -3.28 8.44 -3.98
C PRO A 113 -3.42 7.18 -3.13
N GLY A 114 -2.29 6.55 -2.82
CA GLY A 114 -2.21 5.46 -1.85
C GLY A 114 -2.64 5.91 -0.46
N MET A 115 -3.27 4.99 0.27
CA MET A 115 -3.75 5.24 1.63
C MET A 115 -2.61 5.09 2.63
N PHE A 116 -2.28 6.17 3.32
CA PHE A 116 -1.53 6.12 4.56
C PHE A 116 -2.49 6.03 5.74
N LEU A 117 -1.98 5.57 6.88
CA LEU A 117 -2.74 5.46 8.11
C LEU A 117 -2.08 6.26 9.23
N THR A 118 -2.89 6.88 10.06
CA THR A 118 -2.48 7.55 11.30
C THR A 118 -3.43 7.13 12.41
N VAL A 119 -3.00 7.30 13.67
CA VAL A 119 -3.89 7.00 14.79
C VAL A 119 -5.15 7.86 14.70
N ASN A 120 -6.31 7.27 14.99
CA ASN A 120 -7.54 8.05 15.09
C ASN A 120 -7.48 8.93 16.35
N PRO A 121 -7.43 10.27 16.23
CA PRO A 121 -7.23 11.16 17.38
C PRO A 121 -8.43 11.21 18.32
N GLN A 122 -9.60 10.80 17.86
CA GLN A 122 -10.84 10.85 18.63
C GLN A 122 -11.00 9.63 19.55
N THR A 123 -10.79 8.45 19.00
CA THR A 123 -10.96 7.20 19.73
C THR A 123 -9.67 6.69 20.35
N ARG A 124 -8.54 6.91 19.70
CA ARG A 124 -7.23 6.30 19.98
C ARG A 124 -7.26 4.76 20.08
N GLN A 125 -8.31 4.16 19.57
CA GLN A 125 -8.53 2.71 19.47
C GLN A 125 -8.75 2.30 18.01
N GLY A 126 -8.12 3.02 17.11
CA GLY A 126 -8.23 2.79 15.69
C GLY A 126 -7.28 3.65 14.89
N VAL A 127 -7.36 3.51 13.59
CA VAL A 127 -6.60 4.29 12.63
C VAL A 127 -7.54 4.96 11.63
N GLN A 128 -7.08 6.07 11.10
CA GLN A 128 -7.78 6.79 10.03
C GLN A 128 -6.87 6.96 8.82
N ALA A 129 -7.48 7.03 7.66
CA ALA A 129 -6.76 7.28 6.42
C ALA A 129 -6.21 8.70 6.35
N ALA A 130 -5.04 8.81 5.73
CA ALA A 130 -4.42 10.07 5.34
C ALA A 130 -3.93 9.94 3.90
N PHE A 131 -4.13 10.99 3.11
CA PHE A 131 -3.78 10.98 1.69
C PHE A 131 -2.84 12.13 1.36
N ALA A 132 -1.87 11.84 0.48
CA ALA A 132 -1.02 12.88 -0.06
C ALA A 132 -1.84 13.85 -0.92
N PRO A 133 -1.71 15.17 -0.72
CA PRO A 133 -2.32 16.14 -1.64
C PRO A 133 -1.74 15.98 -3.05
N TYR A 134 -2.56 16.24 -4.06
CA TYR A 134 -2.21 16.07 -5.47
C TYR A 134 -0.97 16.91 -5.85
N PRO A 135 0.06 16.33 -6.50
CA PRO A 135 1.23 17.08 -6.93
C PRO A 135 0.86 18.00 -8.11
N LEU A 136 1.17 19.29 -7.97
CA LEU A 136 0.98 20.29 -9.03
C LEU A 136 2.26 20.55 -9.81
N GLU A 137 3.38 20.53 -9.12
CA GLU A 137 4.70 20.76 -9.69
C GLU A 137 5.67 19.72 -9.11
N GLU A 138 6.52 19.17 -9.96
CA GLU A 138 7.49 18.14 -9.59
C GLU A 138 8.83 18.46 -10.24
N ILE A 139 9.90 18.09 -9.55
CA ILE A 139 11.26 18.12 -10.10
C ILE A 139 11.86 16.71 -10.09
N ILE A 140 12.71 16.44 -11.06
CA ILE A 140 13.52 15.24 -11.05
C ILE A 140 14.75 15.50 -10.21
N GLY A 141 14.94 14.72 -9.15
CA GLY A 141 16.04 14.90 -8.21
C GLY A 141 16.37 13.65 -7.44
N GLY A 142 17.10 13.82 -6.33
CA GLY A 142 17.45 12.74 -5.44
C GLY A 142 18.40 11.72 -6.05
N HIS A 143 18.33 10.50 -5.58
CA HIS A 143 19.22 9.38 -5.88
C HIS A 143 19.35 9.12 -7.40
N ASN A 144 20.47 9.55 -7.99
CA ASN A 144 20.73 9.43 -9.43
C ASN A 144 19.62 9.97 -10.34
N ARG A 145 18.86 10.97 -9.92
CA ARG A 145 17.72 11.54 -10.63
C ARG A 145 16.56 10.55 -10.85
N LEU A 146 16.42 9.58 -9.99
CA LEU A 146 15.34 8.59 -10.05
C LEU A 146 14.08 9.03 -9.32
N ASN A 147 14.16 10.06 -8.49
CA ASN A 147 13.03 10.54 -7.70
C ASN A 147 12.29 11.67 -8.40
N LEU A 148 10.97 11.58 -8.43
CA LEU A 148 10.08 12.70 -8.67
C LEU A 148 9.75 13.33 -7.31
N ILE A 149 10.15 14.57 -7.12
CA ILE A 149 9.98 15.29 -5.86
C ILE A 149 8.91 16.36 -6.07
N PRO A 150 7.72 16.23 -5.44
CA PRO A 150 6.71 17.26 -5.49
C PRO A 150 7.21 18.55 -4.82
N THR A 151 7.23 19.65 -5.56
CA THR A 151 7.63 20.98 -5.05
C THR A 151 6.42 21.84 -4.70
N LYS A 152 5.26 21.50 -5.24
CA LYS A 152 3.99 22.17 -4.94
C LYS A 152 2.84 21.18 -4.96
N ARG A 153 1.99 21.27 -3.96
CA ARG A 153 0.80 20.43 -3.82
C ARG A 153 -0.48 21.25 -3.87
N ALA A 154 -1.56 20.61 -4.29
CA ALA A 154 -2.92 21.15 -4.30
C ALA A 154 -3.54 21.12 -2.90
N ASP A 155 -4.73 21.68 -2.81
CA ASP A 155 -5.64 21.57 -1.66
C ASP A 155 -6.66 20.40 -1.80
N TYR A 156 -6.41 19.49 -2.73
CA TYR A 156 -7.20 18.30 -3.00
C TYR A 156 -6.29 17.10 -3.23
N ILE A 157 -6.85 15.88 -3.11
CA ILE A 157 -6.06 14.64 -3.16
C ILE A 157 -6.06 13.96 -4.54
N ALA A 158 -7.12 14.12 -5.35
CA ALA A 158 -7.22 13.47 -6.65
C ALA A 158 -8.01 14.26 -7.67
N ARG A 159 -7.68 14.03 -8.96
CA ARG A 159 -8.49 14.42 -10.11
C ARG A 159 -9.10 13.17 -10.71
N CYS A 160 -10.41 13.12 -10.72
CA CYS A 160 -11.16 11.94 -11.11
C CYS A 160 -12.13 12.24 -12.25
N ALA A 161 -12.56 11.18 -12.91
CA ALA A 161 -13.67 11.18 -13.86
C ALA A 161 -14.62 10.03 -13.48
N LYS A 162 -15.43 9.54 -14.42
CA LYS A 162 -16.22 8.34 -14.21
C LYS A 162 -15.30 7.14 -13.98
N GLN A 163 -15.20 6.70 -12.74
CA GLN A 163 -14.29 5.60 -12.36
C GLN A 163 -14.73 4.94 -11.06
N GLU A 164 -14.19 3.76 -10.85
CA GLU A 164 -14.19 3.05 -9.57
C GLU A 164 -12.96 3.51 -8.78
N LEU A 165 -13.15 3.94 -7.53
CA LEU A 165 -12.06 4.31 -6.65
C LEU A 165 -11.46 3.05 -5.98
N PRO A 166 -10.27 3.14 -5.36
CA PRO A 166 -9.66 1.99 -4.72
C PRO A 166 -10.52 1.37 -3.62
N TRP A 167 -10.39 0.08 -3.45
CA TRP A 167 -10.99 -0.64 -2.36
C TRP A 167 -10.29 -0.34 -1.03
N ARG A 168 -11.08 -0.10 0.00
CA ARG A 168 -10.65 -0.11 1.40
C ARG A 168 -10.98 -1.47 1.96
N VAL A 169 -9.98 -2.16 2.48
CA VAL A 169 -10.07 -3.59 2.76
C VAL A 169 -9.73 -3.86 4.21
N VAL A 170 -10.53 -4.68 4.85
CA VAL A 170 -10.24 -5.28 6.15
C VAL A 170 -10.26 -6.79 5.97
N LEU A 171 -9.08 -7.39 5.95
CA LEU A 171 -8.90 -8.83 6.01
C LEU A 171 -9.00 -9.28 7.47
N VAL A 172 -9.65 -10.41 7.71
CA VAL A 172 -9.73 -11.03 9.04
C VAL A 172 -9.28 -12.49 8.94
N THR A 173 -8.33 -12.88 9.79
CA THR A 173 -7.84 -14.25 9.85
C THR A 173 -7.96 -14.83 11.25
N GLU A 174 -8.17 -16.13 11.34
CA GLU A 174 -8.17 -16.88 12.60
C GLU A 174 -6.80 -17.42 12.98
N LYS A 175 -5.93 -17.61 11.96
CA LYS A 175 -4.58 -18.18 12.10
C LYS A 175 -3.58 -17.39 11.28
N ASP A 176 -2.35 -17.28 11.76
CA ASP A 176 -1.28 -16.56 11.08
C ASP A 176 -0.92 -17.17 9.71
N THR A 177 -1.08 -18.48 9.54
CA THR A 177 -0.86 -19.16 8.26
C THR A 177 -1.77 -18.66 7.14
N GLN A 178 -2.97 -18.17 7.48
CA GLN A 178 -3.91 -17.62 6.49
C GLN A 178 -3.44 -16.26 5.93
N LEU A 179 -2.52 -15.59 6.59
CA LEU A 179 -1.93 -14.34 6.07
C LEU A 179 -1.03 -14.61 4.86
N ALA A 180 -0.29 -15.73 4.89
CA ALA A 180 0.65 -16.09 3.83
C ALA A 180 -0.05 -16.46 2.51
N ASP A 181 -1.22 -17.07 2.60
CA ASP A 181 -1.99 -17.55 1.43
C ASP A 181 -3.10 -16.58 1.01
N ASN A 182 -3.17 -15.39 1.61
CA ASN A 182 -4.24 -14.47 1.33
C ASN A 182 -4.08 -13.76 -0.02
N ASP A 183 -5.12 -13.82 -0.84
CA ASP A 183 -5.19 -13.24 -2.17
C ASP A 183 -6.28 -12.16 -2.32
N MET A 184 -6.78 -11.60 -1.20
CA MET A 184 -7.91 -10.66 -1.23
C MET A 184 -7.62 -9.42 -2.08
N ALA A 185 -6.39 -8.88 -2.05
CA ALA A 185 -6.01 -7.76 -2.87
C ALA A 185 -6.13 -8.09 -4.37
N GLN A 186 -5.70 -9.29 -4.76
CA GLN A 186 -5.79 -9.78 -6.15
C GLN A 186 -7.24 -10.03 -6.57
N ARG A 187 -8.07 -10.59 -5.69
CA ARG A 187 -9.51 -10.81 -5.95
C ARG A 187 -10.31 -9.51 -6.14
N LEU A 188 -9.83 -8.42 -5.54
CA LEU A 188 -10.46 -7.10 -5.62
C LEU A 188 -9.87 -6.23 -6.74
N ALA A 189 -8.64 -6.50 -7.16
CA ALA A 189 -7.97 -5.76 -8.22
C ALA A 189 -8.67 -5.96 -9.58
N PRO A 190 -8.55 -5.00 -10.50
CA PRO A 190 -8.99 -5.19 -11.87
C PRO A 190 -8.30 -6.38 -12.53
N ALA A 191 -8.98 -7.04 -13.45
CA ALA A 191 -8.39 -8.13 -14.20
C ALA A 191 -7.17 -7.66 -15.01
N CYS A 192 -6.22 -8.57 -15.20
CA CYS A 192 -5.03 -8.30 -16.01
C CYS A 192 -5.43 -7.84 -17.41
N ARG A 193 -4.87 -6.72 -17.86
CA ARG A 193 -5.11 -6.13 -19.20
C ARG A 193 -4.09 -6.54 -20.25
N ILE A 194 -3.04 -7.24 -19.85
CA ILE A 194 -2.04 -7.77 -20.78
C ILE A 194 -2.66 -8.97 -21.49
N LYS A 195 -2.80 -8.88 -22.81
CA LYS A 195 -3.47 -9.90 -23.63
C LYS A 195 -2.61 -11.15 -23.81
N ASP A 196 -1.33 -10.97 -24.03
CA ASP A 196 -0.38 -12.06 -24.20
C ASP A 196 0.60 -12.05 -23.02
N ILE A 197 0.48 -13.05 -22.15
CA ILE A 197 1.35 -13.26 -20.99
C ILE A 197 2.31 -14.44 -21.18
N SER A 198 2.38 -15.04 -22.38
CA SER A 198 3.19 -16.21 -22.67
C SER A 198 4.71 -15.99 -22.51
N TRP A 199 5.15 -14.74 -22.61
CA TRP A 199 6.54 -14.33 -22.41
C TRP A 199 6.94 -14.24 -20.93
N ILE A 200 5.98 -14.15 -20.00
CA ILE A 200 6.25 -14.07 -18.57
C ILE A 200 6.54 -15.49 -18.06
N LYS A 201 7.78 -15.73 -17.69
CA LYS A 201 8.22 -17.03 -17.15
C LYS A 201 8.79 -16.82 -15.76
N PRO A 202 8.34 -17.57 -14.74
CA PRO A 202 9.01 -17.60 -13.44
C PRO A 202 10.45 -18.10 -13.60
N GLY A 203 11.34 -17.55 -12.82
CA GLY A 203 12.75 -17.96 -12.86
C GLY A 203 13.53 -17.36 -11.70
N LYS A 204 14.76 -17.81 -11.56
CA LYS A 204 15.75 -17.22 -10.64
C LYS A 204 16.32 -15.96 -11.29
N VAL A 205 16.56 -14.93 -10.50
CA VAL A 205 17.20 -13.68 -10.90
C VAL A 205 18.39 -13.41 -10.01
N ALA A 206 19.57 -13.24 -10.60
CA ALA A 206 20.72 -12.75 -9.88
C ALA A 206 20.57 -11.25 -9.63
N TRP A 207 20.45 -10.87 -8.38
CA TRP A 207 20.32 -9.47 -7.96
C TRP A 207 21.43 -9.10 -6.99
N ASP A 208 22.51 -8.63 -7.54
CA ASP A 208 23.75 -8.28 -6.86
C ASP A 208 23.64 -7.09 -5.91
N TRP A 209 22.75 -6.14 -6.17
CA TRP A 209 22.48 -5.02 -5.27
C TRP A 209 22.13 -5.48 -3.85
N TRP A 210 21.36 -6.56 -3.72
CA TRP A 210 20.97 -7.13 -2.43
C TRP A 210 22.18 -7.65 -1.63
N ASN A 211 23.22 -8.08 -2.29
CA ASN A 211 24.48 -8.55 -1.71
C ASN A 211 25.53 -7.45 -1.61
N THR A 212 25.14 -6.17 -1.56
CA THR A 212 26.08 -5.04 -1.56
C THR A 212 27.05 -5.05 -2.75
N CYS A 213 26.58 -5.50 -3.90
CA CYS A 213 27.37 -5.65 -5.12
C CYS A 213 28.60 -6.58 -4.97
N ASN A 214 28.53 -7.56 -4.08
CA ASN A 214 29.61 -8.49 -3.81
C ASN A 214 29.24 -9.93 -4.15
N LEU A 215 30.14 -10.59 -4.85
CA LEU A 215 30.17 -12.04 -4.94
C LEU A 215 31.03 -12.57 -3.80
N THR A 216 30.51 -13.53 -3.02
CA THR A 216 31.25 -14.18 -1.93
C THR A 216 31.54 -15.64 -2.26
N GLY A 217 32.58 -16.20 -1.68
CA GLY A 217 32.94 -17.60 -1.92
C GLY A 217 33.66 -17.85 -3.25
N VAL A 218 34.18 -16.83 -3.89
CA VAL A 218 34.95 -16.92 -5.14
C VAL A 218 36.45 -16.67 -4.89
N ASP A 219 37.30 -17.25 -5.70
CA ASP A 219 38.79 -17.18 -5.60
C ASP A 219 39.38 -16.05 -6.46
N PHE A 220 38.56 -15.18 -7.00
CA PHE A 220 38.97 -14.05 -7.82
C PHE A 220 38.44 -12.73 -7.26
N LYS A 221 38.97 -11.62 -7.75
CA LYS A 221 38.48 -10.27 -7.35
C LYS A 221 37.08 -10.08 -7.85
N ALA A 222 36.12 -10.18 -6.95
CA ALA A 222 34.72 -9.91 -7.24
C ALA A 222 34.47 -8.46 -7.67
N GLY A 223 33.42 -8.22 -8.44
CA GLY A 223 32.98 -6.89 -8.89
C GLY A 223 31.76 -6.96 -9.77
N MET A 224 31.14 -5.81 -9.95
CA MET A 224 29.96 -5.64 -10.78
C MET A 224 30.34 -5.53 -12.26
N ASN A 225 30.41 -6.65 -12.95
CA ASN A 225 30.56 -6.65 -14.39
C ASN A 225 29.87 -7.88 -15.01
N THR A 226 29.49 -7.73 -16.26
CA THR A 226 28.73 -8.76 -16.99
C THR A 226 29.44 -10.11 -17.03
N CYS A 227 30.76 -10.13 -17.19
CA CYS A 227 31.51 -11.39 -17.27
C CYS A 227 31.44 -12.19 -15.97
N LEU A 228 31.58 -11.53 -14.82
CA LEU A 228 31.54 -12.18 -13.50
C LEU A 228 30.12 -12.68 -13.15
N LEU A 229 29.10 -11.90 -13.51
CA LEU A 229 27.70 -12.31 -13.29
C LEU A 229 27.35 -13.51 -14.21
N TYR A 230 27.81 -13.50 -15.45
CA TYR A 230 27.64 -14.64 -16.37
C TYR A 230 28.32 -15.91 -15.86
N THR A 231 29.49 -15.78 -15.25
CA THR A 231 30.25 -16.93 -14.75
C THR A 231 29.58 -17.53 -13.52
N SER A 232 28.96 -16.73 -12.67
CA SER A 232 28.22 -17.22 -11.50
C SER A 232 26.90 -17.92 -11.86
N ASP A 233 26.25 -17.50 -12.93
CA ASP A 233 25.01 -18.10 -13.44
C ASP A 233 25.26 -19.43 -14.18
N ALA A 234 26.44 -19.58 -14.79
CA ALA A 234 26.82 -20.80 -15.53
C ALA A 234 27.30 -21.94 -14.60
N ALA A 235 27.43 -21.72 -13.30
CA ALA A 235 27.91 -22.71 -12.32
C ALA A 235 26.77 -23.49 -11.63
N ASP A 236 25.51 -23.14 -11.87
CA ASP A 236 24.28 -23.83 -11.43
C ASP A 236 23.68 -24.64 -12.61
#